data_f2e3b3906b5894a42f75ca422b8add18
#
_entry.id   f2e3b3906b5894a42f75ca422b8add18
#
_cell.length_a   1.000
_cell.length_b   1.000
_cell.length_c   1.000
_cell.angle_alpha   90.00
_cell.angle_beta   90.00
_cell.angle_gamma   90.00
#
_symmetry.space_group_name_H-M   'P 1'
#
loop_
_entity.id
_entity.type
_entity.pdbx_description
1 polymer ?
#
loop_
_entity_poly.entity_id
_entity_poly.type
_entity_poly.pdbx_seq_one_letter_code
_entity_poly.pdbx_strand_id
1 'polypeptide(L)'
;MGIAAALMGFLLSGLPIWVCLGFVSMIFMWSSGVSLHMLVSTLYAGVDQYALIAVTGFLLVANLFDKAGIAQDLIKMVEHFIGSSRSGLAVITIASCAIFAAVSSSGPATVATIGGIMIPSMIRAKYTARFAGAVASSGGALGILIPPSNPFLMYGIIASQSIASLFLAGVVPGIIMAIALSITASFCVKYFPKYARVSGENPSLEGGEHKKFTFWGGLRAINEGKWALIAIILLLGGIYAGFFTPIEAAEVTIFYTLCVGLFVTKKLRFKDIYTALADTVKLSGTLIILVAAGFAFARLLTVQGILQAMGMSIQGISKDPIVVLLIIMALMIFIGTWAETFSQIIVLTPIFLPIITPLGIDPIHFGVLFVVTAEIGFLTPPFGANLFVGMKIANLTLEELSIAVLPFIVAYAVVLLILVFFPEISLFLPRLVFG
;
A
#
# COMPACT_ATOMS: atom_id res chain seq x y z
N MET A 1 2.56 19.39 -25.02
CA MET A 1 1.07 19.37 -25.00
C MET A 1 0.47 18.16 -25.72
N GLY A 2 0.92 17.78 -26.92
CA GLY A 2 0.35 16.64 -27.68
C GLY A 2 0.37 15.29 -26.95
N ILE A 3 1.50 14.92 -26.29
CA ILE A 3 1.63 13.66 -25.54
C ILE A 3 0.63 13.60 -24.37
N ALA A 4 0.50 14.68 -23.61
CA ALA A 4 -0.44 14.74 -22.49
C ALA A 4 -1.91 14.66 -22.96
N ALA A 5 -2.24 15.37 -24.06
CA ALA A 5 -3.57 15.33 -24.66
C ALA A 5 -3.91 13.92 -25.20
N ALA A 6 -2.96 13.26 -25.89
CA ALA A 6 -3.12 11.90 -26.37
C ALA A 6 -3.31 10.92 -25.22
N LEU A 7 -2.48 11.01 -24.17
CA LEU A 7 -2.59 10.16 -22.98
C LEU A 7 -3.96 10.32 -22.31
N MET A 8 -4.41 11.55 -22.09
CA MET A 8 -5.72 11.83 -21.53
C MET A 8 -6.86 11.33 -22.43
N GLY A 9 -6.76 11.50 -23.73
CA GLY A 9 -7.75 10.98 -24.68
C GLY A 9 -7.88 9.45 -24.63
N PHE A 10 -6.74 8.73 -24.59
CA PHE A 10 -6.77 7.27 -24.43
C PHE A 10 -7.29 6.84 -23.05
N LEU A 11 -6.92 7.53 -21.98
CA LEU A 11 -7.44 7.22 -20.62
C LEU A 11 -8.96 7.44 -20.53
N LEU A 12 -9.48 8.50 -21.12
CA LEU A 12 -10.92 8.78 -21.16
C LEU A 12 -11.70 7.77 -22.02
N SER A 13 -11.04 7.07 -22.94
CA SER A 13 -11.68 5.98 -23.71
C SER A 13 -11.90 4.69 -22.91
N GLY A 14 -11.45 4.64 -21.65
CA GLY A 14 -11.58 3.47 -20.78
C GLY A 14 -10.59 2.34 -21.06
N LEU A 15 -9.56 2.60 -21.86
CA LEU A 15 -8.49 1.64 -22.13
C LEU A 15 -7.61 1.42 -20.87
N PRO A 16 -7.09 0.20 -20.67
CA PRO A 16 -6.12 -0.06 -19.60
C PRO A 16 -4.89 0.86 -19.72
N ILE A 17 -4.36 1.31 -18.59
CA ILE A 17 -3.26 2.30 -18.54
C ILE A 17 -2.03 1.81 -19.33
N TRP A 18 -1.67 0.53 -19.25
CA TRP A 18 -0.55 -0.03 -20.00
C TRP A 18 -0.72 0.08 -21.51
N VAL A 19 -1.97 -0.04 -22.00
CA VAL A 19 -2.31 0.17 -23.43
C VAL A 19 -2.11 1.63 -23.79
N CYS A 20 -2.62 2.56 -22.96
CA CYS A 20 -2.47 4.00 -23.18
C CYS A 20 -0.99 4.42 -23.26
N LEU A 21 -0.18 3.96 -22.29
CA LEU A 21 1.26 4.24 -22.24
C LEU A 21 1.99 3.66 -23.47
N GLY A 22 1.69 2.41 -23.81
CA GLY A 22 2.30 1.72 -24.96
C GLY A 22 1.98 2.42 -26.28
N PHE A 23 0.71 2.72 -26.55
CA PHE A 23 0.29 3.39 -27.79
C PHE A 23 0.82 4.82 -27.90
N VAL A 24 0.75 5.60 -26.83
CA VAL A 24 1.32 6.96 -26.82
C VAL A 24 2.82 6.89 -27.10
N SER A 25 3.54 5.97 -26.45
CA SER A 25 4.97 5.80 -26.67
C SER A 25 5.27 5.42 -28.12
N MET A 26 4.53 4.49 -28.69
CA MET A 26 4.70 4.03 -30.08
C MET A 26 4.47 5.18 -31.07
N ILE A 27 3.34 5.90 -30.95
CA ILE A 27 2.96 6.96 -31.88
C ILE A 27 3.99 8.11 -31.85
N PHE A 28 4.34 8.59 -30.67
CA PHE A 28 5.21 9.75 -30.52
C PHE A 28 6.69 9.42 -30.74
N MET A 29 7.18 8.21 -30.41
CA MET A 29 8.52 7.80 -30.77
C MET A 29 8.66 7.66 -32.28
N TRP A 30 7.68 7.08 -32.96
CA TRP A 30 7.68 6.98 -34.41
C TRP A 30 7.65 8.36 -35.09
N SER A 31 6.76 9.26 -34.64
CA SER A 31 6.68 10.62 -35.18
C SER A 31 7.97 11.44 -34.97
N SER A 32 8.77 11.07 -33.97
CA SER A 32 10.08 11.70 -33.69
C SER A 32 11.26 11.07 -34.44
N GLY A 33 11.00 10.14 -35.37
CA GLY A 33 12.05 9.45 -36.12
C GLY A 33 12.81 8.39 -35.30
N VAL A 34 12.33 8.05 -34.11
CA VAL A 34 12.92 6.98 -33.29
C VAL A 34 12.53 5.62 -33.87
N SER A 35 13.52 4.73 -34.02
CA SER A 35 13.27 3.42 -34.62
C SER A 35 12.36 2.57 -33.73
N LEU A 36 11.45 1.79 -34.34
CA LEU A 36 10.62 0.82 -33.63
C LEU A 36 11.44 -0.23 -32.87
N HIS A 37 12.66 -0.51 -33.35
CA HIS A 37 13.59 -1.38 -32.61
C HIS A 37 13.92 -0.84 -31.21
N MET A 38 14.11 0.47 -31.07
CA MET A 38 14.37 1.10 -29.79
C MET A 38 13.14 0.96 -28.87
N LEU A 39 11.92 1.07 -29.39
CA LEU A 39 10.70 0.85 -28.61
C LEU A 39 10.66 -0.58 -28.07
N VAL A 40 10.85 -1.58 -28.95
CA VAL A 40 10.83 -2.99 -28.57
C VAL A 40 11.93 -3.32 -27.56
N SER A 41 13.16 -2.83 -27.78
CA SER A 41 14.27 -3.04 -26.84
C SER A 41 13.99 -2.39 -25.47
N THR A 42 13.32 -1.24 -25.44
CA THR A 42 12.96 -0.57 -24.19
C THR A 42 11.84 -1.31 -23.46
N LEU A 43 10.82 -1.80 -24.17
CA LEU A 43 9.78 -2.66 -23.60
C LEU A 43 10.39 -3.92 -22.97
N TYR A 44 11.31 -4.57 -23.69
CA TYR A 44 12.01 -5.75 -23.19
C TYR A 44 12.87 -5.43 -21.96
N ALA A 45 13.64 -4.34 -21.99
CA ALA A 45 14.45 -3.91 -20.85
C ALA A 45 13.61 -3.63 -19.59
N GLY A 46 12.37 -3.18 -19.76
CA GLY A 46 11.42 -3.00 -18.67
C GLY A 46 10.98 -4.33 -18.02
N VAL A 47 10.88 -5.40 -18.81
CA VAL A 47 10.50 -6.74 -18.32
C VAL A 47 11.72 -7.50 -17.80
N ASP A 48 12.89 -7.28 -18.37
CA ASP A 48 14.15 -7.95 -18.00
C ASP A 48 14.76 -7.32 -16.74
N GLN A 49 13.95 -7.23 -15.71
CA GLN A 49 14.35 -6.72 -14.39
C GLN A 49 14.30 -7.87 -13.38
N TYR A 50 15.46 -8.32 -12.89
CA TYR A 50 15.55 -9.40 -11.91
C TYR A 50 14.66 -9.18 -10.68
N ALA A 51 14.55 -7.94 -10.22
CA ALA A 51 13.74 -7.60 -9.07
C ALA A 51 12.21 -7.79 -9.28
N LEU A 52 11.69 -7.92 -10.52
CA LEU A 52 10.29 -8.26 -10.77
C LEU A 52 9.92 -9.67 -10.30
N ILE A 53 10.89 -10.57 -10.18
CA ILE A 53 10.71 -11.89 -9.58
C ILE A 53 10.26 -11.74 -8.12
N ALA A 54 10.85 -10.79 -7.38
CA ALA A 54 10.43 -10.52 -6.01
C ALA A 54 8.97 -10.06 -5.93
N VAL A 55 8.51 -9.20 -6.84
CA VAL A 55 7.09 -8.75 -6.87
C VAL A 55 6.16 -9.96 -6.99
N THR A 56 6.45 -10.85 -7.94
CA THR A 56 5.68 -12.07 -8.14
C THR A 56 5.73 -13.00 -6.91
N GLY A 57 6.91 -13.13 -6.30
CA GLY A 57 7.11 -13.90 -5.08
C GLY A 57 6.30 -13.36 -3.89
N PHE A 58 6.35 -12.06 -3.63
CA PHE A 58 5.57 -11.42 -2.54
C PHE A 58 4.06 -11.52 -2.78
N LEU A 59 3.59 -11.39 -4.03
CA LEU A 59 2.18 -11.61 -4.37
C LEU A 59 1.75 -13.06 -4.08
N LEU A 60 2.61 -14.03 -4.38
CA LEU A 60 2.32 -15.43 -4.08
C LEU A 60 2.30 -15.70 -2.57
N VAL A 61 3.26 -15.13 -1.81
CA VAL A 61 3.25 -15.19 -0.34
C VAL A 61 1.92 -14.69 0.20
N ALA A 62 1.48 -13.49 -0.20
CA ALA A 62 0.23 -12.88 0.27
C ALA A 62 -0.99 -13.77 -0.04
N ASN A 63 -1.10 -14.28 -1.27
CA ASN A 63 -2.19 -15.16 -1.69
C ASN A 63 -2.20 -16.49 -0.92
N LEU A 64 -1.03 -17.08 -0.67
CA LEU A 64 -0.91 -18.31 0.11
C LEU A 64 -1.26 -18.10 1.58
N PHE A 65 -0.85 -16.97 2.18
CA PHE A 65 -1.19 -16.61 3.56
C PHE A 65 -2.70 -16.50 3.78
N ASP A 66 -3.39 -15.85 2.84
CA ASP A 66 -4.85 -15.73 2.89
C ASP A 66 -5.52 -17.12 2.85
N LYS A 67 -5.13 -17.96 1.90
CA LYS A 67 -5.68 -19.32 1.74
C LYS A 67 -5.31 -20.27 2.89
N ALA A 68 -4.12 -20.11 3.49
CA ALA A 68 -3.69 -20.90 4.64
C ALA A 68 -4.39 -20.52 5.96
N GLY A 69 -5.23 -19.48 5.97
CA GLY A 69 -5.95 -19.03 7.15
C GLY A 69 -5.06 -18.40 8.23
N ILE A 70 -3.84 -18.02 7.86
CA ILE A 70 -2.85 -17.42 8.77
C ILE A 70 -3.28 -16.00 9.18
N ALA A 71 -3.97 -15.28 8.27
CA ALA A 71 -4.54 -13.98 8.53
C ALA A 71 -5.53 -13.96 9.71
N GLN A 72 -6.43 -14.96 9.78
CA GLN A 72 -7.41 -15.10 10.85
C GLN A 72 -6.76 -15.35 12.22
N ASP A 73 -5.66 -16.08 12.24
CA ASP A 73 -4.93 -16.37 13.48
C ASP A 73 -4.21 -15.10 14.00
N LEU A 74 -3.74 -14.22 13.10
CA LEU A 74 -3.23 -12.88 13.47
C LEU A 74 -4.30 -11.99 14.08
N ILE A 75 -5.50 -11.95 13.50
CA ILE A 75 -6.62 -11.13 14.01
C ILE A 75 -6.96 -11.55 15.43
N LYS A 76 -7.12 -12.86 15.71
CA LYS A 76 -7.39 -13.38 17.05
C LYS A 76 -6.31 -12.99 18.06
N MET A 77 -5.05 -13.01 17.62
CA MET A 77 -3.92 -12.58 18.45
C MET A 77 -4.08 -11.10 18.82
N VAL A 78 -4.34 -10.22 17.85
CA VAL A 78 -4.48 -8.77 18.05
C VAL A 78 -5.68 -8.44 18.95
N GLU A 79 -6.82 -9.08 18.74
CA GLU A 79 -8.02 -8.93 19.58
C GLU A 79 -7.74 -9.18 21.06
N HIS A 80 -6.84 -10.14 21.37
CA HIS A 80 -6.49 -10.45 22.76
C HIS A 80 -5.65 -9.35 23.41
N PHE A 81 -4.76 -8.68 22.66
CA PHE A 81 -3.84 -7.68 23.20
C PHE A 81 -4.45 -6.29 23.42
N ILE A 82 -5.41 -5.88 22.59
CA ILE A 82 -5.92 -4.49 22.63
C ILE A 82 -7.04 -4.27 23.67
N GLY A 83 -7.66 -5.33 24.18
CA GLY A 83 -8.58 -5.25 25.31
C GLY A 83 -9.87 -4.44 25.06
N SER A 84 -10.68 -4.24 26.13
CA SER A 84 -12.01 -3.62 26.06
C SER A 84 -11.99 -2.12 26.41
N SER A 85 -11.56 -1.25 25.48
CA SER A 85 -11.78 0.20 25.61
C SER A 85 -13.04 0.64 24.86
N ARG A 86 -13.59 1.84 25.18
CA ARG A 86 -14.76 2.40 24.47
C ARG A 86 -14.55 2.58 22.96
N SER A 87 -13.31 2.75 22.53
CA SER A 87 -12.87 2.79 21.10
C SER A 87 -12.15 1.50 20.69
N GLY A 88 -12.14 0.47 21.54
CA GLY A 88 -11.30 -0.72 21.40
C GLY A 88 -11.43 -1.41 20.04
N LEU A 89 -12.66 -1.67 19.56
CA LEU A 89 -12.84 -2.34 18.26
C LEU A 89 -12.32 -1.51 17.08
N ALA A 90 -12.42 -0.19 17.12
CA ALA A 90 -11.86 0.65 16.07
C ALA A 90 -10.32 0.62 16.08
N VAL A 91 -9.69 0.71 17.25
CA VAL A 91 -8.24 0.59 17.42
C VAL A 91 -7.76 -0.81 17.07
N ILE A 92 -8.49 -1.86 17.49
CA ILE A 92 -8.23 -3.26 17.11
C ILE A 92 -8.25 -3.41 15.58
N THR A 93 -9.23 -2.82 14.91
CA THR A 93 -9.34 -2.88 13.46
C THR A 93 -8.10 -2.27 12.79
N ILE A 94 -7.67 -1.08 13.21
CA ILE A 94 -6.48 -0.41 12.66
C ILE A 94 -5.22 -1.22 12.95
N ALA A 95 -5.04 -1.71 14.18
CA ALA A 95 -3.88 -2.51 14.54
C ALA A 95 -3.86 -3.86 13.79
N SER A 96 -5.03 -4.50 13.62
CA SER A 96 -5.15 -5.71 12.79
C SER A 96 -4.79 -5.44 11.33
N CYS A 97 -5.23 -4.30 10.77
CA CYS A 97 -4.83 -3.88 9.45
C CYS A 97 -3.32 -3.65 9.37
N ALA A 98 -2.71 -2.98 10.36
CA ALA A 98 -1.28 -2.72 10.40
C ALA A 98 -0.44 -4.01 10.44
N ILE A 99 -0.84 -4.98 11.25
CA ILE A 99 -0.14 -6.27 11.34
C ILE A 99 -0.39 -7.12 10.09
N PHE A 100 -1.63 -7.12 9.57
CA PHE A 100 -1.93 -7.84 8.34
C PHE A 100 -1.27 -7.21 7.11
N ALA A 101 -1.01 -5.91 7.13
CA ALA A 101 -0.24 -5.19 6.12
C ALA A 101 1.12 -5.84 5.86
N ALA A 102 1.82 -6.26 6.93
CA ALA A 102 3.11 -6.96 6.84
C ALA A 102 3.04 -8.31 6.09
N VAL A 103 1.85 -8.71 5.66
CA VAL A 103 1.63 -9.96 4.92
C VAL A 103 0.97 -9.71 3.58
N SER A 104 -0.05 -8.83 3.53
CA SER A 104 -0.90 -8.67 2.34
C SER A 104 -0.28 -7.80 1.25
N SER A 105 0.59 -6.84 1.62
CA SER A 105 1.19 -5.85 0.71
C SER A 105 0.17 -5.12 -0.19
N SER A 106 -1.12 -5.09 0.20
CA SER A 106 -2.23 -4.56 -0.60
C SER A 106 -3.31 -3.94 0.28
N GLY A 107 -3.63 -2.67 0.02
CA GLY A 107 -4.70 -1.95 0.72
C GLY A 107 -6.06 -2.61 0.57
N PRO A 108 -6.57 -2.79 -0.66
CA PRO A 108 -7.88 -3.42 -0.89
C PRO A 108 -7.99 -4.84 -0.32
N ALA A 109 -6.92 -5.65 -0.38
CA ALA A 109 -6.90 -6.99 0.21
C ALA A 109 -6.99 -6.93 1.73
N THR A 110 -6.30 -5.98 2.37
CA THR A 110 -6.39 -5.74 3.81
C THR A 110 -7.82 -5.33 4.20
N VAL A 111 -8.46 -4.41 3.46
CA VAL A 111 -9.87 -4.04 3.70
C VAL A 111 -10.79 -5.25 3.51
N ALA A 112 -10.58 -6.06 2.48
CA ALA A 112 -11.42 -7.22 2.24
C ALA A 112 -11.35 -8.23 3.38
N THR A 113 -10.14 -8.57 3.84
CA THR A 113 -9.91 -9.58 4.86
C THR A 113 -10.27 -9.07 6.25
N ILE A 114 -9.63 -7.99 6.71
CA ILE A 114 -9.85 -7.43 8.05
C ILE A 114 -11.20 -6.76 8.15
N GLY A 115 -11.58 -5.95 7.16
CA GLY A 115 -12.88 -5.28 7.11
C GLY A 115 -14.04 -6.27 7.02
N GLY A 116 -13.87 -7.39 6.29
CA GLY A 116 -14.87 -8.46 6.22
C GLY A 116 -15.25 -9.04 7.58
N ILE A 117 -14.32 -9.07 8.52
CA ILE A 117 -14.53 -9.55 9.89
C ILE A 117 -14.92 -8.40 10.85
N MET A 118 -14.17 -7.29 10.76
CA MET A 118 -14.27 -6.22 11.76
C MET A 118 -15.45 -5.27 11.51
N ILE A 119 -15.82 -4.97 10.27
CA ILE A 119 -16.99 -4.10 9.99
C ILE A 119 -18.27 -4.70 10.56
N PRO A 120 -18.64 -5.98 10.28
CA PRO A 120 -19.81 -6.58 10.91
C PRO A 120 -19.70 -6.63 12.45
N SER A 121 -18.51 -6.86 12.99
CA SER A 121 -18.28 -6.90 14.45
C SER A 121 -18.49 -5.53 15.09
N MET A 122 -17.98 -4.46 14.47
CA MET A 122 -18.21 -3.08 14.92
C MET A 122 -19.69 -2.70 14.84
N ILE A 123 -20.40 -3.07 13.76
CA ILE A 123 -21.85 -2.80 13.63
C ILE A 123 -22.64 -3.52 14.74
N ARG A 124 -22.31 -4.78 15.03
CA ARG A 124 -22.92 -5.51 16.16
C ARG A 124 -22.66 -4.83 17.50
N ALA A 125 -21.48 -4.23 17.66
CA ALA A 125 -21.10 -3.44 18.85
C ALA A 125 -21.65 -2.00 18.83
N LYS A 126 -22.68 -1.73 17.99
CA LYS A 126 -23.40 -0.45 17.89
C LYS A 126 -22.58 0.74 17.37
N TYR A 127 -21.53 0.47 16.60
CA TYR A 127 -20.94 1.49 15.76
C TYR A 127 -21.78 1.70 14.49
N THR A 128 -21.76 2.91 13.94
CA THR A 128 -22.41 3.16 12.65
C THR A 128 -21.68 2.43 11.52
N ALA A 129 -22.40 1.98 10.50
CA ALA A 129 -21.80 1.35 9.33
C ALA A 129 -20.80 2.30 8.64
N ARG A 130 -21.11 3.61 8.61
CA ARG A 130 -20.23 4.66 8.05
C ARG A 130 -18.90 4.72 8.77
N PHE A 131 -18.92 4.76 10.09
CA PHE A 131 -17.68 4.80 10.89
C PHE A 131 -16.89 3.49 10.79
N ALA A 132 -17.56 2.33 10.87
CA ALA A 132 -16.92 1.03 10.76
C ALA A 132 -16.25 0.85 9.37
N GLY A 133 -16.96 1.23 8.30
CA GLY A 133 -16.41 1.24 6.94
C GLY A 133 -15.23 2.20 6.80
N ALA A 134 -15.31 3.41 7.37
CA ALA A 134 -14.23 4.40 7.32
C ALA A 134 -12.97 3.92 8.06
N VAL A 135 -13.12 3.35 9.25
CA VAL A 135 -12.01 2.77 10.04
C VAL A 135 -11.32 1.65 9.28
N ALA A 136 -12.08 0.72 8.71
CA ALA A 136 -11.52 -0.42 7.98
C ALA A 136 -10.85 0.01 6.68
N SER A 137 -11.48 0.92 5.90
CA SER A 137 -10.90 1.42 4.65
C SER A 137 -9.61 2.20 4.88
N SER A 138 -9.59 3.06 5.91
CA SER A 138 -8.39 3.83 6.26
C SER A 138 -7.31 2.96 6.87
N GLY A 139 -7.67 2.00 7.74
CA GLY A 139 -6.72 1.02 8.26
C GLY A 139 -6.13 0.14 7.15
N GLY A 140 -6.94 -0.23 6.16
CA GLY A 140 -6.49 -1.01 5.01
C GLY A 140 -5.42 -0.32 4.18
N ALA A 141 -5.42 1.01 4.12
CA ALA A 141 -4.41 1.78 3.45
C ALA A 141 -2.99 1.53 4.03
N LEU A 142 -2.84 1.17 5.30
CA LEU A 142 -1.56 0.71 5.85
C LEU A 142 -0.98 -0.50 5.11
N GLY A 143 -1.81 -1.23 4.33
CA GLY A 143 -1.45 -2.45 3.60
C GLY A 143 -0.34 -2.29 2.57
N ILE A 144 -0.06 -1.08 2.12
CA ILE A 144 1.05 -0.82 1.20
C ILE A 144 2.17 0.03 1.82
N LEU A 145 1.95 0.59 3.02
CA LEU A 145 2.95 1.41 3.70
C LEU A 145 3.85 0.57 4.62
N ILE A 146 3.26 -0.39 5.34
CA ILE A 146 4.02 -1.24 6.26
C ILE A 146 4.69 -2.37 5.48
N PRO A 147 6.03 -2.56 5.62
CA PRO A 147 6.75 -3.61 4.91
C PRO A 147 6.34 -5.05 5.34
N PRO A 148 6.47 -6.02 4.42
CA PRO A 148 6.92 -5.88 3.03
C PRO A 148 5.85 -5.23 2.15
N SER A 149 6.27 -4.37 1.25
CA SER A 149 5.37 -3.56 0.42
C SER A 149 5.73 -3.69 -1.06
N ASN A 150 4.79 -4.18 -1.86
CA ASN A 150 4.97 -4.28 -3.31
C ASN A 150 5.17 -2.90 -3.98
N PRO A 151 4.48 -1.81 -3.57
CA PRO A 151 4.79 -0.46 -4.03
C PRO A 151 6.22 0.00 -3.74
N PHE A 152 6.77 -0.24 -2.54
CA PHE A 152 8.17 0.07 -2.26
C PHE A 152 9.13 -0.74 -3.13
N LEU A 153 8.80 -2.01 -3.35
CA LEU A 153 9.59 -2.87 -4.22
C LEU A 153 9.59 -2.34 -5.65
N MET A 154 8.42 -1.99 -6.18
CA MET A 154 8.29 -1.41 -7.52
C MET A 154 9.00 -0.06 -7.64
N TYR A 155 8.85 0.82 -6.64
CA TYR A 155 9.57 2.08 -6.59
C TYR A 155 11.09 1.86 -6.58
N GLY A 156 11.58 0.94 -5.77
CA GLY A 156 13.01 0.59 -5.69
C GLY A 156 13.60 0.14 -7.03
N ILE A 157 12.83 -0.66 -7.78
CA ILE A 157 13.23 -1.10 -9.14
C ILE A 157 13.38 0.11 -10.07
N ILE A 158 12.37 0.96 -10.14
CA ILE A 158 12.32 2.08 -11.09
C ILE A 158 13.29 3.19 -10.69
N ALA A 159 13.40 3.46 -9.39
CA ALA A 159 14.30 4.45 -8.83
C ALA A 159 15.76 3.96 -8.69
N SER A 160 16.03 2.68 -8.96
CA SER A 160 17.33 2.05 -8.72
C SER A 160 17.81 2.21 -7.27
N GLN A 161 16.89 2.06 -6.30
CA GLN A 161 17.14 2.17 -4.87
C GLN A 161 17.12 0.82 -4.18
N SER A 162 17.82 0.70 -3.04
CA SER A 162 17.81 -0.50 -2.21
C SER A 162 16.39 -0.80 -1.69
N ILE A 163 15.86 -1.97 -2.04
CA ILE A 163 14.54 -2.43 -1.59
C ILE A 163 14.55 -2.64 -0.06
N ALA A 164 15.63 -3.17 0.49
CA ALA A 164 15.79 -3.36 1.93
C ALA A 164 15.75 -2.02 2.68
N SER A 165 16.42 -0.99 2.16
CA SER A 165 16.40 0.35 2.72
C SER A 165 15.01 0.98 2.63
N LEU A 166 14.28 0.80 1.53
CA LEU A 166 12.91 1.28 1.38
C LEU A 166 11.95 0.59 2.36
N PHE A 167 12.11 -0.71 2.56
CA PHE A 167 11.32 -1.42 3.56
C PHE A 167 11.57 -0.88 4.96
N LEU A 168 12.84 -0.70 5.37
CA LEU A 168 13.16 -0.08 6.66
C LEU A 168 12.62 1.34 6.78
N ALA A 169 12.69 2.13 5.70
CA ALA A 169 12.18 3.49 5.66
C ALA A 169 10.66 3.58 5.88
N GLY A 170 9.90 2.55 5.50
CA GLY A 170 8.45 2.47 5.68
C GLY A 170 8.01 2.08 7.09
N VAL A 171 8.87 1.47 7.92
CA VAL A 171 8.48 0.93 9.24
C VAL A 171 8.02 2.05 10.19
N VAL A 172 8.87 3.05 10.42
CA VAL A 172 8.55 4.14 11.37
C VAL A 172 7.36 4.97 10.89
N PRO A 173 7.30 5.44 9.63
CA PRO A 173 6.11 6.10 9.09
C PRO A 173 4.84 5.26 9.21
N GLY A 174 4.92 3.95 8.94
CA GLY A 174 3.78 3.03 9.07
C GLY A 174 3.26 2.94 10.50
N ILE A 175 4.14 2.86 11.49
CA ILE A 175 3.77 2.87 12.92
C ILE A 175 3.15 4.21 13.32
N ILE A 176 3.75 5.33 12.93
CA ILE A 176 3.22 6.68 13.19
C ILE A 176 1.82 6.81 12.58
N MET A 177 1.63 6.33 11.36
CA MET A 177 0.33 6.37 10.69
C MET A 177 -0.72 5.51 11.43
N ALA A 178 -0.37 4.29 11.83
CA ALA A 178 -1.28 3.44 12.61
C ALA A 178 -1.68 4.09 13.94
N ILE A 179 -0.76 4.76 14.62
CA ILE A 179 -1.02 5.53 15.84
C ILE A 179 -1.94 6.72 15.54
N ALA A 180 -1.65 7.51 14.50
CA ALA A 180 -2.46 8.66 14.10
C ALA A 180 -3.90 8.27 13.78
N LEU A 181 -4.10 7.19 13.01
CA LEU A 181 -5.43 6.65 12.69
C LEU A 181 -6.14 6.17 13.96
N SER A 182 -5.44 5.51 14.88
CA SER A 182 -5.99 5.02 16.15
C SER A 182 -6.43 6.18 17.06
N ILE A 183 -5.63 7.25 17.11
CA ILE A 183 -5.98 8.50 17.82
C ILE A 183 -7.20 9.13 17.16
N THR A 184 -7.24 9.24 15.84
CA THR A 184 -8.37 9.79 15.09
C THR A 184 -9.64 9.00 15.34
N ALA A 185 -9.59 7.67 15.29
CA ALA A 185 -10.73 6.82 15.59
C ALA A 185 -11.24 7.02 17.03
N SER A 186 -10.32 7.08 18.01
CA SER A 186 -10.65 7.31 19.41
C SER A 186 -11.25 8.71 19.64
N PHE A 187 -10.70 9.70 18.96
CA PHE A 187 -11.21 11.09 18.99
C PHE A 187 -12.63 11.16 18.41
N CYS A 188 -12.88 10.52 17.27
CA CYS A 188 -14.23 10.45 16.69
C CYS A 188 -15.24 9.79 17.63
N VAL A 189 -14.89 8.70 18.28
CA VAL A 189 -15.77 8.01 19.23
C VAL A 189 -16.08 8.89 20.45
N LYS A 190 -15.11 9.67 20.92
CA LYS A 190 -15.25 10.51 22.12
C LYS A 190 -16.01 11.81 21.87
N TYR A 191 -15.67 12.50 20.77
CA TYR A 191 -16.17 13.88 20.54
C TYR A 191 -17.27 13.96 19.47
N PHE A 192 -17.39 12.95 18.61
CA PHE A 192 -18.43 12.85 17.57
C PHE A 192 -19.25 11.56 17.70
N PRO A 193 -19.93 11.34 18.87
CA PRO A 193 -20.63 10.09 19.12
C PRO A 193 -21.74 9.81 18.09
N LYS A 194 -22.44 10.82 17.58
CA LYS A 194 -23.47 10.65 16.52
C LYS A 194 -22.91 10.12 15.21
N TYR A 195 -21.65 10.43 14.90
CA TYR A 195 -20.95 9.90 13.73
C TYR A 195 -20.48 8.47 13.97
N ALA A 196 -19.93 8.20 15.15
CA ALA A 196 -19.29 6.93 15.43
C ALA A 196 -20.24 5.85 15.92
N ARG A 197 -21.38 6.20 16.53
CA ARG A 197 -22.30 5.26 17.20
C ARG A 197 -23.77 5.51 16.88
N VAL A 198 -24.55 4.45 16.96
CA VAL A 198 -26.01 4.54 16.84
C VAL A 198 -26.58 5.26 18.09
N SER A 199 -27.38 6.32 17.88
CA SER A 199 -27.92 7.16 18.95
C SER A 199 -28.86 6.37 19.87
N GLY A 200 -28.72 6.56 21.19
CA GLY A 200 -29.68 6.09 22.19
C GLY A 200 -29.32 4.76 22.88
N GLU A 201 -28.29 4.07 22.46
CA GLU A 201 -27.87 2.83 23.11
C GLU A 201 -26.50 3.00 23.78
N ASN A 202 -26.42 2.73 25.06
CA ASN A 202 -25.14 2.47 25.72
C ASN A 202 -24.53 1.23 25.04
N PRO A 203 -23.22 1.22 24.75
CA PRO A 203 -22.60 0.02 24.26
C PRO A 203 -22.76 -1.07 25.30
N SER A 204 -23.81 -1.86 25.16
CA SER A 204 -23.88 -3.12 25.85
C SER A 204 -22.76 -3.97 25.25
N LEU A 205 -21.79 -4.31 26.08
CA LEU A 205 -20.69 -5.21 25.82
C LEU A 205 -21.18 -6.66 25.57
N GLU A 206 -22.45 -6.83 25.21
CA GLU A 206 -23.17 -8.10 25.13
C GLU A 206 -22.96 -8.88 23.84
N GLY A 207 -21.93 -8.58 23.08
CA GLY A 207 -21.68 -9.30 21.81
C GLY A 207 -20.37 -10.08 21.72
N GLY A 208 -19.55 -10.04 22.70
CA GLY A 208 -18.31 -10.81 22.78
C GLY A 208 -17.83 -10.86 24.23
N GLU A 209 -17.51 -12.04 24.73
CA GLU A 209 -16.75 -12.16 25.96
C GLU A 209 -15.47 -11.34 25.84
N HIS A 210 -15.51 -10.10 26.35
CA HIS A 210 -14.31 -9.28 26.49
C HIS A 210 -13.41 -9.93 27.53
N LYS A 211 -12.58 -10.83 27.08
CA LYS A 211 -11.54 -11.42 27.92
C LYS A 211 -10.63 -10.29 28.35
N LYS A 212 -10.66 -9.94 29.64
CA LYS A 212 -9.67 -9.07 30.24
C LYS A 212 -8.30 -9.57 29.83
N PHE A 213 -7.40 -8.65 29.47
CA PHE A 213 -6.01 -9.03 29.21
C PHE A 213 -5.49 -9.88 30.37
N THR A 214 -5.16 -11.11 30.07
CA THR A 214 -4.53 -12.02 31.01
C THR A 214 -3.20 -12.43 30.39
N PHE A 215 -2.11 -12.34 31.14
CA PHE A 215 -0.77 -12.69 30.65
C PHE A 215 -0.75 -14.08 29.99
N TRP A 216 -1.37 -15.07 30.63
CA TRP A 216 -1.50 -16.44 30.09
C TRP A 216 -2.36 -16.51 28.81
N GLY A 217 -3.39 -15.68 28.74
CA GLY A 217 -4.19 -15.53 27.51
C GLY A 217 -3.39 -14.92 26.37
N GLY A 218 -2.52 -13.93 26.68
CA GLY A 218 -1.60 -13.34 25.72
C GLY A 218 -0.60 -14.34 25.15
N LEU A 219 0.00 -15.17 26.03
CA LEU A 219 0.88 -16.27 25.58
C LEU A 219 0.15 -17.29 24.68
N ARG A 220 -1.09 -17.61 25.01
CA ARG A 220 -1.92 -18.50 24.20
C ARG A 220 -2.25 -17.87 22.84
N ALA A 221 -2.60 -16.58 22.81
CA ALA A 221 -2.85 -15.85 21.58
C ALA A 221 -1.61 -15.78 20.67
N ILE A 222 -0.41 -15.53 21.26
CA ILE A 222 0.87 -15.61 20.54
C ILE A 222 1.08 -17.02 20.00
N ASN A 223 0.80 -18.06 20.77
CA ASN A 223 0.95 -19.45 20.32
C ASN A 223 0.00 -19.79 19.15
N GLU A 224 -1.21 -19.21 19.13
CA GLU A 224 -2.17 -19.36 18.01
C GLU A 224 -1.69 -18.62 16.75
N GLY A 225 -1.12 -17.41 16.90
CA GLY A 225 -0.59 -16.58 15.80
C GLY A 225 0.88 -16.83 15.44
N LYS A 226 1.58 -17.73 16.13
CA LYS A 226 3.04 -17.93 15.99
C LYS A 226 3.50 -18.22 14.56
N TRP A 227 2.72 -18.97 13.81
CA TRP A 227 3.09 -19.34 12.44
C TRP A 227 3.11 -18.12 11.50
N ALA A 228 2.21 -17.17 11.72
CA ALA A 228 2.23 -15.91 10.99
C ALA A 228 3.41 -15.02 11.42
N LEU A 229 3.66 -14.92 12.72
CA LEU A 229 4.79 -14.14 13.25
C LEU A 229 6.13 -14.69 12.76
N ILE A 230 6.32 -16.01 12.77
CA ILE A 230 7.54 -16.66 12.26
C ILE A 230 7.73 -16.34 10.77
N ALA A 231 6.66 -16.34 9.97
CA ALA A 231 6.78 -16.03 8.57
C ALA A 231 7.18 -14.56 8.31
N ILE A 232 6.62 -13.62 9.09
CA ILE A 232 6.99 -12.20 9.02
C ILE A 232 8.46 -12.02 9.44
N ILE A 233 8.87 -12.67 10.54
CA ILE A 233 10.26 -12.62 11.02
C ILE A 233 11.21 -13.23 10.01
N LEU A 234 10.86 -14.36 9.40
CA LEU A 234 11.66 -15.04 8.40
C LEU A 234 11.84 -14.16 7.16
N LEU A 235 10.77 -13.51 6.70
CA LEU A 235 10.77 -12.66 5.53
C LEU A 235 11.53 -11.35 5.79
N LEU A 236 11.09 -10.55 6.75
CA LEU A 236 11.70 -9.24 7.04
C LEU A 236 13.03 -9.38 7.80
N GLY A 237 13.09 -10.27 8.77
CA GLY A 237 14.30 -10.50 9.55
C GLY A 237 15.43 -11.05 8.68
N GLY A 238 15.14 -11.93 7.73
CA GLY A 238 16.12 -12.44 6.78
C GLY A 238 16.69 -11.36 5.87
N ILE A 239 15.84 -10.42 5.39
CA ILE A 239 16.26 -9.29 4.57
C ILE A 239 17.09 -8.30 5.39
N TYR A 240 16.62 -7.90 6.58
CA TYR A 240 17.28 -6.89 7.40
C TYR A 240 18.59 -7.36 8.01
N ALA A 241 18.70 -8.64 8.31
CA ALA A 241 19.95 -9.25 8.76
C ALA A 241 20.96 -9.53 7.62
N GLY A 242 20.55 -9.29 6.36
CA GLY A 242 21.39 -9.51 5.18
C GLY A 242 21.57 -10.99 4.82
N PHE A 243 20.78 -11.91 5.40
CA PHE A 243 20.83 -13.33 5.06
C PHE A 243 20.18 -13.63 3.72
N PHE A 244 19.15 -12.87 3.35
CA PHE A 244 18.37 -13.09 2.14
C PHE A 244 18.22 -11.79 1.34
N THR A 245 18.33 -11.92 0.05
CA THR A 245 17.80 -10.91 -0.89
C THR A 245 16.26 -10.91 -0.81
N PRO A 246 15.57 -9.85 -1.27
CA PRO A 246 14.10 -9.84 -1.30
C PRO A 246 13.49 -11.03 -2.06
N ILE A 247 14.15 -11.52 -3.12
CA ILE A 247 13.69 -12.67 -3.90
C ILE A 247 13.80 -13.95 -3.07
N GLU A 248 14.97 -14.23 -2.51
CA GLU A 248 15.21 -15.41 -1.66
C GLU A 248 14.29 -15.42 -0.43
N ALA A 249 14.07 -14.26 0.18
CA ALA A 249 13.14 -14.12 1.31
C ALA A 249 11.71 -14.51 0.92
N ALA A 250 11.24 -14.08 -0.27
CA ALA A 250 9.94 -14.47 -0.79
C ALA A 250 9.87 -16.00 -1.03
N GLU A 251 10.87 -16.59 -1.68
CA GLU A 251 10.93 -18.03 -1.98
C GLU A 251 10.92 -18.88 -0.71
N VAL A 252 11.76 -18.53 0.27
CA VAL A 252 11.82 -19.22 1.57
C VAL A 252 10.49 -19.09 2.31
N THR A 253 9.84 -17.92 2.24
CA THR A 253 8.54 -17.70 2.88
C THR A 253 7.42 -18.46 2.17
N ILE A 254 7.45 -18.59 0.83
CA ILE A 254 6.53 -19.45 0.07
C ILE A 254 6.65 -20.89 0.55
N PHE A 255 7.89 -21.42 0.57
CA PHE A 255 8.14 -22.78 1.02
C PHE A 255 7.67 -23.00 2.46
N TYR A 256 8.00 -22.08 3.37
CA TYR A 256 7.52 -22.11 4.75
C TYR A 256 6.00 -22.15 4.84
N THR A 257 5.32 -21.27 4.10
CA THR A 257 3.85 -21.16 4.11
C THR A 257 3.18 -22.43 3.59
N LEU A 258 3.74 -23.04 2.55
CA LEU A 258 3.27 -24.32 2.03
C LEU A 258 3.44 -25.44 3.06
N CYS A 259 4.62 -25.54 3.70
CA CYS A 259 4.87 -26.54 4.73
C CYS A 259 3.93 -26.39 5.93
N VAL A 260 3.78 -25.16 6.44
CA VAL A 260 2.88 -24.88 7.57
C VAL A 260 1.42 -25.11 7.18
N GLY A 261 0.99 -24.59 6.02
CA GLY A 261 -0.39 -24.72 5.55
C GLY A 261 -0.85 -26.14 5.28
N LEU A 262 0.02 -26.96 4.70
CA LEU A 262 -0.29 -28.35 4.32
C LEU A 262 -0.12 -29.33 5.49
N PHE A 263 0.98 -29.23 6.24
CA PHE A 263 1.37 -30.29 7.19
C PHE A 263 1.04 -29.93 8.64
N VAL A 264 1.12 -28.64 9.02
CA VAL A 264 0.94 -28.19 10.41
C VAL A 264 -0.50 -27.77 10.68
N THR A 265 -0.98 -26.73 10.00
CA THR A 265 -2.34 -26.22 10.20
C THR A 265 -3.38 -27.03 9.44
N LYS A 266 -2.98 -27.69 8.36
CA LYS A 266 -3.84 -28.49 7.47
C LYS A 266 -5.03 -27.71 6.92
N LYS A 267 -4.92 -26.38 6.88
CA LYS A 267 -5.95 -25.47 6.34
C LYS A 267 -5.82 -25.30 4.82
N LEU A 268 -4.61 -25.47 4.27
CA LEU A 268 -4.32 -25.29 2.85
C LEU A 268 -4.59 -26.58 2.08
N ARG A 269 -5.39 -26.50 1.01
CA ARG A 269 -5.67 -27.63 0.10
C ARG A 269 -4.94 -27.44 -1.22
N PHE A 270 -4.69 -28.49 -1.99
CA PHE A 270 -4.08 -28.39 -3.32
C PHE A 270 -4.85 -27.45 -4.27
N LYS A 271 -6.18 -27.43 -4.18
CA LYS A 271 -7.02 -26.52 -4.96
C LYS A 271 -6.76 -25.05 -4.60
N ASP A 272 -6.50 -24.75 -3.33
CA ASP A 272 -6.23 -23.39 -2.85
C ASP A 272 -4.86 -22.93 -3.35
N ILE A 273 -3.86 -23.81 -3.44
CA ILE A 273 -2.55 -23.54 -4.02
C ILE A 273 -2.70 -23.18 -5.51
N TYR A 274 -3.47 -23.99 -6.26
CA TYR A 274 -3.72 -23.69 -7.68
C TYR A 274 -4.40 -22.32 -7.86
N THR A 275 -5.37 -22.00 -7.01
CA THR A 275 -6.06 -20.70 -7.05
C THR A 275 -5.09 -19.57 -6.72
N ALA A 276 -4.27 -19.72 -5.67
CA ALA A 276 -3.26 -18.73 -5.29
C ALA A 276 -2.27 -18.48 -6.43
N LEU A 277 -1.79 -19.54 -7.09
CA LEU A 277 -0.91 -19.44 -8.27
C LEU A 277 -1.61 -18.72 -9.43
N ALA A 278 -2.85 -19.10 -9.76
CA ALA A 278 -3.60 -18.50 -10.85
C ALA A 278 -3.86 -17.00 -10.62
N ASP A 279 -4.22 -16.61 -9.39
CA ASP A 279 -4.42 -15.21 -9.01
C ASP A 279 -3.10 -14.42 -9.04
N THR A 280 -2.00 -15.03 -8.59
CA THR A 280 -0.65 -14.44 -8.67
C THR A 280 -0.24 -14.21 -10.11
N VAL A 281 -0.40 -15.19 -11.00
CA VAL A 281 -0.02 -15.07 -12.42
C VAL A 281 -0.82 -13.96 -13.11
N LYS A 282 -2.12 -13.82 -12.83
CA LYS A 282 -2.94 -12.74 -13.39
C LYS A 282 -2.45 -11.37 -12.94
N LEU A 283 -2.21 -11.19 -11.65
CA LEU A 283 -1.75 -9.91 -11.09
C LEU A 283 -0.33 -9.57 -11.56
N SER A 284 0.62 -10.49 -11.44
CA SER A 284 2.00 -10.24 -11.87
C SER A 284 2.11 -10.01 -13.37
N GLY A 285 1.34 -10.75 -14.19
CA GLY A 285 1.28 -10.52 -15.64
C GLY A 285 0.83 -9.10 -15.99
N THR A 286 -0.21 -8.60 -15.31
CA THR A 286 -0.68 -7.21 -15.49
C THR A 286 0.39 -6.20 -15.07
N LEU A 287 1.08 -6.43 -13.95
CA LEU A 287 2.15 -5.54 -13.49
C LEU A 287 3.36 -5.54 -14.42
N ILE A 288 3.78 -6.70 -14.91
CA ILE A 288 4.92 -6.83 -15.83
C ILE A 288 4.66 -6.06 -17.13
N ILE A 289 3.47 -6.20 -17.72
CA ILE A 289 3.09 -5.45 -18.93
C ILE A 289 3.05 -3.95 -18.66
N LEU A 290 2.54 -3.54 -17.49
CA LEU A 290 2.51 -2.14 -17.10
C LEU A 290 3.91 -1.55 -16.92
N VAL A 291 4.84 -2.32 -16.33
CA VAL A 291 6.26 -1.91 -16.21
C VAL A 291 6.89 -1.74 -17.58
N ALA A 292 6.72 -2.70 -18.50
CA ALA A 292 7.22 -2.60 -19.86
C ALA A 292 6.75 -1.31 -20.55
N ALA A 293 5.44 -1.06 -20.53
CA ALA A 293 4.85 0.14 -21.12
C ALA A 293 5.33 1.43 -20.45
N GLY A 294 5.52 1.39 -19.12
CA GLY A 294 6.04 2.51 -18.35
C GLY A 294 7.50 2.86 -18.70
N PHE A 295 8.36 1.87 -18.88
CA PHE A 295 9.73 2.10 -19.34
C PHE A 295 9.76 2.72 -20.74
N ALA A 296 8.90 2.25 -21.67
CA ALA A 296 8.77 2.85 -23.00
C ALA A 296 8.31 4.32 -22.89
N PHE A 297 7.35 4.61 -22.02
CA PHE A 297 6.85 5.96 -21.79
C PHE A 297 7.91 6.87 -21.16
N ALA A 298 8.63 6.40 -20.15
CA ALA A 298 9.75 7.14 -19.54
C ALA A 298 10.83 7.46 -20.57
N ARG A 299 11.14 6.51 -21.48
CA ARG A 299 12.08 6.72 -22.57
C ARG A 299 11.58 7.78 -23.56
N LEU A 300 10.29 7.74 -23.92
CA LEU A 300 9.67 8.78 -24.74
C LEU A 300 9.85 10.17 -24.12
N LEU A 301 9.51 10.33 -22.84
CA LEU A 301 9.63 11.60 -22.12
C LEU A 301 11.07 12.12 -22.11
N THR A 302 12.04 11.23 -21.96
CA THR A 302 13.47 11.55 -22.01
C THR A 302 13.89 12.04 -23.40
N VAL A 303 13.52 11.29 -24.45
CA VAL A 303 13.87 11.64 -25.86
C VAL A 303 13.26 12.97 -26.27
N GLN A 304 12.05 13.26 -25.80
CA GLN A 304 11.34 14.52 -26.08
C GLN A 304 11.82 15.70 -25.21
N GLY A 305 12.78 15.50 -24.31
CA GLY A 305 13.25 16.56 -23.41
C GLY A 305 12.21 17.04 -22.40
N ILE A 306 11.11 16.29 -22.21
CA ILE A 306 9.99 16.71 -21.35
C ILE A 306 10.42 16.74 -19.89
N LEU A 307 11.23 15.76 -19.46
CA LEU A 307 11.73 15.71 -18.09
C LEU A 307 12.55 16.94 -17.73
N GLN A 308 13.42 17.40 -18.65
CA GLN A 308 14.23 18.61 -18.49
C GLN A 308 13.34 19.87 -18.43
N ALA A 309 12.37 19.97 -19.35
CA ALA A 309 11.44 21.09 -19.38
C ALA A 309 10.59 21.18 -18.10
N MET A 310 10.10 20.05 -17.58
CA MET A 310 9.37 19.98 -16.31
C MET A 310 10.24 20.38 -15.13
N GLY A 311 11.51 19.90 -15.09
CA GLY A 311 12.47 20.26 -14.06
C GLY A 311 12.72 21.77 -14.04
N MET A 312 12.96 22.40 -15.20
CA MET A 312 13.13 23.84 -15.31
C MET A 312 11.87 24.62 -14.89
N SER A 313 10.68 24.15 -15.25
CA SER A 313 9.42 24.79 -14.90
C SER A 313 9.19 24.79 -13.37
N ILE A 314 9.45 23.66 -12.71
CA ILE A 314 9.29 23.53 -11.25
C ILE A 314 10.34 24.37 -10.51
N GLN A 315 11.60 24.33 -10.95
CA GLN A 315 12.66 25.19 -10.40
C GLN A 315 12.43 26.68 -10.62
N GLY A 316 11.67 27.04 -11.67
CA GLY A 316 11.19 28.40 -11.94
C GLY A 316 10.14 28.87 -10.92
N ILE A 317 9.39 27.94 -10.28
CA ILE A 317 8.41 28.28 -9.23
C ILE A 317 9.12 28.44 -7.89
N SER A 318 9.97 27.50 -7.51
CA SER A 318 10.73 27.54 -6.25
C SER A 318 12.00 26.71 -6.34
N LYS A 319 13.03 27.17 -5.61
CA LYS A 319 14.28 26.41 -5.35
C LYS A 319 14.28 25.77 -3.97
N ASP A 320 13.27 26.04 -3.16
CA ASP A 320 13.13 25.46 -1.83
C ASP A 320 12.66 24.00 -1.96
N PRO A 321 13.43 23.02 -1.43
CA PRO A 321 13.08 21.60 -1.51
C PRO A 321 11.69 21.28 -0.92
N ILE A 322 11.31 21.94 0.18
CA ILE A 322 10.03 21.70 0.86
C ILE A 322 8.87 22.16 -0.01
N VAL A 323 8.99 23.36 -0.61
CA VAL A 323 7.94 23.89 -1.50
C VAL A 323 7.77 22.99 -2.72
N VAL A 324 8.87 22.53 -3.32
CA VAL A 324 8.84 21.60 -4.45
C VAL A 324 8.18 20.27 -4.05
N LEU A 325 8.54 19.71 -2.90
CA LEU A 325 7.90 18.49 -2.39
C LEU A 325 6.38 18.69 -2.21
N LEU A 326 5.95 19.78 -1.60
CA LEU A 326 4.52 20.05 -1.39
C LEU A 326 3.75 20.15 -2.72
N ILE A 327 4.34 20.79 -3.74
CA ILE A 327 3.73 20.87 -5.08
C ILE A 327 3.64 19.46 -5.69
N ILE A 328 4.70 18.67 -5.61
CA ILE A 328 4.71 17.30 -6.14
C ILE A 328 3.68 16.44 -5.39
N MET A 329 3.62 16.51 -4.05
CA MET A 329 2.65 15.75 -3.26
C MET A 329 1.21 16.13 -3.60
N ALA A 330 0.91 17.43 -3.75
CA ALA A 330 -0.42 17.89 -4.15
C ALA A 330 -0.81 17.35 -5.55
N LEU A 331 0.11 17.37 -6.50
CA LEU A 331 -0.10 16.83 -7.84
C LEU A 331 -0.31 15.31 -7.78
N MET A 332 0.48 14.60 -6.99
CA MET A 332 0.36 13.14 -6.81
C MET A 332 -0.95 12.73 -6.13
N ILE A 333 -1.42 13.48 -5.13
CA ILE A 333 -2.75 13.27 -4.53
C ILE A 333 -3.81 13.39 -5.60
N PHE A 334 -3.77 14.46 -6.41
CA PHE A 334 -4.73 14.66 -7.50
C PHE A 334 -4.70 13.51 -8.50
N ILE A 335 -3.52 13.10 -8.97
CA ILE A 335 -3.37 11.96 -9.90
C ILE A 335 -3.84 10.67 -9.22
N GLY A 336 -3.58 10.49 -7.93
CA GLY A 336 -3.96 9.33 -7.14
C GLY A 336 -5.46 9.10 -7.01
N THR A 337 -6.28 10.13 -7.22
CA THR A 337 -7.73 9.96 -7.27
C THR A 337 -8.20 9.19 -8.52
N TRP A 338 -7.36 9.08 -9.57
CA TRP A 338 -7.68 8.47 -10.86
C TRP A 338 -6.82 7.26 -11.19
N ALA A 339 -5.57 7.25 -10.71
CA ALA A 339 -4.59 6.24 -11.07
C ALA A 339 -4.26 5.35 -9.86
N GLU A 340 -4.15 4.08 -10.11
CA GLU A 340 -3.71 3.07 -9.15
C GLU A 340 -2.21 3.25 -8.83
N THR A 341 -1.78 2.86 -7.62
CA THR A 341 -0.43 3.14 -7.08
C THR A 341 0.70 2.64 -7.97
N PHE A 342 0.59 1.44 -8.54
CA PHE A 342 1.66 0.91 -9.41
C PHE A 342 1.80 1.74 -10.68
N SER A 343 0.69 2.16 -11.26
CA SER A 343 0.68 3.04 -12.44
C SER A 343 1.32 4.39 -12.12
N GLN A 344 1.00 4.96 -10.95
CA GLN A 344 1.63 6.20 -10.49
C GLN A 344 3.14 6.03 -10.32
N ILE A 345 3.60 4.99 -9.64
CA ILE A 345 5.03 4.72 -9.42
C ILE A 345 5.76 4.60 -10.75
N ILE A 346 5.23 3.81 -11.69
CA ILE A 346 5.88 3.54 -12.96
C ILE A 346 5.99 4.81 -13.81
N VAL A 347 4.94 5.64 -13.82
CA VAL A 347 4.88 6.84 -14.67
C VAL A 347 5.59 8.04 -14.02
N LEU A 348 5.35 8.26 -12.72
CA LEU A 348 5.74 9.50 -12.06
C LEU A 348 7.17 9.44 -11.47
N THR A 349 7.64 8.25 -11.08
CA THR A 349 9.00 8.13 -10.52
C THR A 349 10.08 8.62 -11.49
N PRO A 350 10.10 8.21 -12.78
CA PRO A 350 11.10 8.73 -13.73
C PRO A 350 10.96 10.24 -13.98
N ILE A 351 9.78 10.80 -13.78
CA ILE A 351 9.52 12.24 -13.95
C ILE A 351 10.07 13.03 -12.76
N PHE A 352 9.80 12.58 -11.55
CA PHE A 352 10.12 13.35 -10.35
C PHE A 352 11.55 13.15 -9.83
N LEU A 353 12.15 11.97 -10.03
CA LEU A 353 13.54 11.72 -9.58
C LEU A 353 14.55 12.74 -10.11
N PRO A 354 14.58 13.08 -11.41
CA PRO A 354 15.49 14.10 -11.94
C PRO A 354 15.23 15.52 -11.38
N ILE A 355 14.05 15.76 -10.82
CA ILE A 355 13.67 17.05 -10.24
C ILE A 355 14.11 17.13 -8.79
N ILE A 356 13.90 16.07 -8.01
CA ILE A 356 14.15 16.07 -6.56
C ILE A 356 15.63 15.86 -6.22
N THR A 357 16.35 15.04 -7.01
CA THR A 357 17.74 14.69 -6.73
C THR A 357 18.68 15.91 -6.72
N PRO A 358 18.61 16.87 -7.69
CA PRO A 358 19.41 18.08 -7.65
C PRO A 358 19.10 19.03 -6.49
N LEU A 359 17.91 18.88 -5.88
CA LEU A 359 17.49 19.64 -4.70
C LEU A 359 17.96 19.01 -3.38
N GLY A 360 18.73 17.91 -3.44
CA GLY A 360 19.24 17.22 -2.27
C GLY A 360 18.20 16.39 -1.52
N ILE A 361 17.04 16.11 -2.13
CA ILE A 361 16.01 15.24 -1.54
C ILE A 361 16.44 13.79 -1.76
N ASP A 362 16.50 13.03 -0.65
CA ASP A 362 16.87 11.62 -0.67
C ASP A 362 15.81 10.78 -1.39
N PRO A 363 16.18 9.97 -2.42
CA PRO A 363 15.22 9.15 -3.16
C PRO A 363 14.50 8.11 -2.31
N ILE A 364 15.11 7.59 -1.24
CA ILE A 364 14.46 6.63 -0.32
C ILE A 364 13.35 7.34 0.46
N HIS A 365 13.65 8.53 0.99
CA HIS A 365 12.65 9.37 1.66
C HIS A 365 11.50 9.72 0.72
N PHE A 366 11.82 10.13 -0.52
CA PHE A 366 10.79 10.42 -1.52
C PHE A 366 9.92 9.22 -1.82
N GLY A 367 10.48 8.01 -1.85
CA GLY A 367 9.72 6.76 -2.01
C GLY A 367 8.68 6.55 -0.90
N VAL A 368 9.02 6.90 0.34
CA VAL A 368 8.06 6.85 1.46
C VAL A 368 6.96 7.88 1.28
N LEU A 369 7.31 9.13 0.96
CA LEU A 369 6.34 10.19 0.67
C LEU A 369 5.41 9.79 -0.49
N PHE A 370 5.97 9.15 -1.51
CA PHE A 370 5.22 8.65 -2.67
C PHE A 370 4.12 7.68 -2.23
N VAL A 371 4.47 6.65 -1.47
CA VAL A 371 3.52 5.63 -1.02
C VAL A 371 2.45 6.22 -0.09
N VAL A 372 2.83 7.08 0.87
CA VAL A 372 1.86 7.75 1.75
C VAL A 372 0.89 8.63 0.96
N THR A 373 1.39 9.32 -0.06
CA THR A 373 0.57 10.17 -0.93
C THR A 373 -0.41 9.35 -1.77
N ALA A 374 0.04 8.22 -2.31
CA ALA A 374 -0.81 7.30 -3.07
C ALA A 374 -1.94 6.72 -2.22
N GLU A 375 -1.71 6.49 -0.91
CA GLU A 375 -2.75 6.03 0.03
C GLU A 375 -3.87 7.05 0.22
N ILE A 376 -3.54 8.35 0.27
CA ILE A 376 -4.56 9.41 0.28
C ILE A 376 -5.43 9.30 -0.97
N GLY A 377 -4.82 9.04 -2.14
CA GLY A 377 -5.54 8.77 -3.38
C GLY A 377 -6.49 7.57 -3.29
N PHE A 378 -6.05 6.48 -2.66
CA PHE A 378 -6.86 5.26 -2.46
C PHE A 378 -8.05 5.45 -1.52
N LEU A 379 -8.04 6.53 -0.73
CA LEU A 379 -9.14 6.94 0.15
C LEU A 379 -9.98 8.08 -0.44
N THR A 380 -9.67 8.53 -1.66
CA THR A 380 -10.34 9.69 -2.28
C THR A 380 -11.06 9.30 -3.56
N PRO A 381 -12.34 9.67 -3.75
CA PRO A 381 -13.04 9.47 -5.02
C PRO A 381 -12.36 10.21 -6.19
N PRO A 382 -12.56 9.79 -7.43
CA PRO A 382 -13.51 8.78 -7.91
C PRO A 382 -13.00 7.33 -7.86
N PHE A 383 -11.68 7.07 -7.84
CA PHE A 383 -11.17 5.68 -7.94
C PHE A 383 -11.19 4.96 -6.59
N GLY A 384 -10.68 5.54 -5.52
CA GLY A 384 -10.77 5.09 -4.13
C GLY A 384 -10.81 3.56 -3.89
N ALA A 385 -9.78 2.80 -4.30
CA ALA A 385 -9.83 1.35 -4.30
C ALA A 385 -10.22 0.73 -2.95
N ASN A 386 -9.72 1.29 -1.84
CA ASN A 386 -10.09 0.85 -0.49
C ASN A 386 -11.55 1.16 -0.16
N LEU A 387 -12.07 2.30 -0.69
CA LEU A 387 -13.47 2.69 -0.50
C LEU A 387 -14.41 1.72 -1.20
N PHE A 388 -14.08 1.27 -2.42
CA PHE A 388 -14.91 0.30 -3.16
C PHE A 388 -15.06 -1.03 -2.42
N VAL A 389 -14.03 -1.49 -1.76
CA VAL A 389 -14.11 -2.71 -0.95
C VAL A 389 -14.91 -2.45 0.33
N GLY A 390 -14.58 -1.36 1.05
CA GLY A 390 -15.22 -1.01 2.30
C GLY A 390 -16.72 -0.75 2.16
N MET A 391 -17.14 -0.05 1.08
CA MET A 391 -18.56 0.24 0.84
C MET A 391 -19.39 -1.03 0.60
N LYS A 392 -18.83 -2.01 -0.11
CA LYS A 392 -19.51 -3.30 -0.35
C LYS A 392 -19.73 -4.06 0.94
N ILE A 393 -18.72 -4.11 1.82
CA ILE A 393 -18.79 -4.83 3.09
C ILE A 393 -19.73 -4.12 4.08
N ALA A 394 -19.65 -2.78 4.14
CA ALA A 394 -20.47 -1.95 5.02
C ALA A 394 -21.89 -1.70 4.49
N ASN A 395 -22.17 -2.11 3.24
CA ASN A 395 -23.42 -1.85 2.51
C ASN A 395 -23.77 -0.35 2.45
N LEU A 396 -22.80 0.45 2.01
CA LEU A 396 -22.89 1.91 1.89
C LEU A 396 -22.74 2.35 0.42
N THR A 397 -23.19 3.58 0.14
CA THR A 397 -22.84 4.25 -1.11
C THR A 397 -21.39 4.76 -1.06
N LEU A 398 -20.80 5.02 -2.22
CA LEU A 398 -19.46 5.61 -2.30
C LEU A 398 -19.43 7.00 -1.64
N GLU A 399 -20.47 7.80 -1.85
CA GLU A 399 -20.60 9.14 -1.26
C GLU A 399 -20.61 9.09 0.27
N GLU A 400 -21.42 8.20 0.85
CA GLU A 400 -21.51 8.05 2.30
C GLU A 400 -20.18 7.65 2.93
N LEU A 401 -19.47 6.73 2.31
CA LEU A 401 -18.17 6.28 2.83
C LEU A 401 -17.08 7.33 2.59
N SER A 402 -17.12 8.05 1.47
CA SER A 402 -16.17 9.13 1.17
C SER A 402 -16.25 10.28 2.17
N ILE A 403 -17.45 10.66 2.58
CA ILE A 403 -17.65 11.68 3.64
C ILE A 403 -17.16 11.11 4.99
N ALA A 404 -17.46 9.84 5.26
CA ALA A 404 -17.09 9.22 6.52
C ALA A 404 -15.57 9.06 6.68
N VAL A 405 -14.81 8.93 5.61
CA VAL A 405 -13.36 8.74 5.68
C VAL A 405 -12.58 10.05 5.85
N LEU A 406 -13.21 11.23 5.68
CA LEU A 406 -12.53 12.53 5.73
C LEU A 406 -11.67 12.76 6.98
N PRO A 407 -12.09 12.43 8.22
CA PRO A 407 -11.23 12.60 9.40
C PRO A 407 -9.92 11.79 9.30
N PHE A 408 -9.97 10.63 8.67
CA PHE A 408 -8.80 9.77 8.48
C PHE A 408 -7.90 10.28 7.35
N ILE A 409 -8.46 10.85 6.29
CA ILE A 409 -7.68 11.54 5.23
C ILE A 409 -6.91 12.71 5.84
N VAL A 410 -7.53 13.48 6.74
CA VAL A 410 -6.84 14.55 7.47
C VAL A 410 -5.67 13.99 8.29
N ALA A 411 -5.84 12.85 8.96
CA ALA A 411 -4.76 12.20 9.69
C ALA A 411 -3.61 11.79 8.76
N TYR A 412 -3.90 11.22 7.59
CA TYR A 412 -2.91 10.91 6.56
C TYR A 412 -2.17 12.16 6.09
N ALA A 413 -2.90 13.24 5.80
CA ALA A 413 -2.31 14.51 5.37
C ALA A 413 -1.40 15.14 6.44
N VAL A 414 -1.81 15.08 7.71
CA VAL A 414 -0.98 15.56 8.83
C VAL A 414 0.31 14.75 8.94
N VAL A 415 0.24 13.42 8.87
CA VAL A 415 1.44 12.56 8.92
C VAL A 415 2.31 12.81 7.69
N LEU A 416 1.73 12.96 6.49
CA LEU A 416 2.48 13.29 5.27
C LEU A 416 3.25 14.62 5.45
N LEU A 417 2.61 15.66 6.00
CA LEU A 417 3.28 16.93 6.28
C LEU A 417 4.42 16.76 7.30
N ILE A 418 4.20 15.99 8.37
CA ILE A 418 5.26 15.68 9.33
C ILE A 418 6.45 15.02 8.63
N LEU A 419 6.21 14.05 7.75
CA LEU A 419 7.28 13.38 7.00
C LEU A 419 8.00 14.33 6.05
N VAL A 420 7.30 15.25 5.37
CA VAL A 420 7.93 16.26 4.49
C VAL A 420 8.88 17.15 5.27
N PHE A 421 8.51 17.59 6.48
CA PHE A 421 9.35 18.46 7.31
C PHE A 421 10.45 17.73 8.08
N PHE A 422 10.28 16.43 8.34
CA PHE A 422 11.20 15.61 9.12
C PHE A 422 11.65 14.35 8.38
N PRO A 423 12.54 14.46 7.37
CA PRO A 423 13.02 13.32 6.58
C PRO A 423 13.67 12.22 7.42
N GLU A 424 14.26 12.58 8.55
CA GLU A 424 14.91 11.64 9.47
C GLU A 424 13.96 10.54 9.97
N ILE A 425 12.66 10.80 10.03
CA ILE A 425 11.66 9.78 10.41
C ILE A 425 11.71 8.58 9.46
N SER A 426 11.89 8.83 8.16
CA SER A 426 12.00 7.79 7.14
C SER A 426 13.41 7.22 7.04
N LEU A 427 14.44 8.07 7.23
CA LEU A 427 15.83 7.70 6.98
C LEU A 427 16.54 7.12 8.21
N PHE A 428 15.97 7.27 9.40
CA PHE A 428 16.58 6.83 10.66
C PHE A 428 16.95 5.33 10.65
N LEU A 429 15.99 4.46 10.36
CA LEU A 429 16.26 3.02 10.35
C LEU A 429 17.19 2.56 9.22
N PRO A 430 17.03 3.02 7.96
CA PRO A 430 17.98 2.71 6.90
C PRO A 430 19.41 3.10 7.24
N ARG A 431 19.63 4.30 7.79
CA ARG A 431 20.97 4.76 8.20
C ARG A 431 21.52 4.00 9.41
N LEU A 432 20.67 3.58 10.34
CA LEU A 432 21.08 2.80 11.50
C LEU A 432 21.56 1.40 11.12
N VAL A 433 20.93 0.79 10.09
CA VAL A 433 21.20 -0.61 9.73
C VAL A 433 22.25 -0.74 8.62
N PHE A 434 22.24 0.19 7.66
CA PHE A 434 23.10 0.10 6.47
C PHE A 434 24.17 1.22 6.39
N GLY A 435 24.17 2.18 7.29
CA GLY A 435 25.11 3.28 7.38
C GLY A 435 24.62 4.48 6.65
#